data_540da57b65f38caecf3d78c659e9b1a4
#
_entry.id   540da57b65f38caecf3d78c659e9b1a4
#
_cell.length_a   1.000
_cell.length_b   1.000
_cell.length_c   1.000
_cell.angle_alpha   90.00
_cell.angle_beta   90.00
_cell.angle_gamma   90.00
#
_symmetry.space_group_name_H-M   'P 1'
#
loop_
_entity.id
_entity.type
_entity.pdbx_description
1 polymer ?
#
loop_
_entity_poly.entity_id
_entity_poly.type
_entity_poly.pdbx_seq_one_letter_code
_entity_poly.pdbx_strand_id
1 'polypeptide(L)'
;VKPSGYFTTVYNADGSQELEKFVTSGSNRIYKTINEIPEDLQDAFVAIEDERFYKHNGIDLQGILRAGLVGITSGDFSEGASTITQQLIKNNVFPNFSQEKTFLDSVERKIQEQFLALELEKQMSKEEILENYMNTINLGQNTLGVQSAAKRYFNKDVSELSLSECTVIAGITQNPTRYDPVNNPDRKS
;
A
#
# COMPACT_ATOMS: atom_id res chain seq x y z
N VAL A 1 8.79 7.34 8.94
CA VAL A 1 7.96 6.29 9.56
C VAL A 1 8.38 4.95 8.98
N LYS A 2 9.32 4.26 9.60
CA LYS A 2 9.67 2.92 9.16
C LYS A 2 8.55 1.94 9.58
N PRO A 3 8.11 1.05 8.71
CA PRO A 3 7.11 0.05 9.06
C PRO A 3 7.57 -0.80 10.23
N SER A 4 6.67 -1.11 11.16
CA SER A 4 6.90 -2.07 12.25
C SER A 4 6.25 -3.42 11.92
N GLY A 5 6.69 -4.50 12.57
CA GLY A 5 6.04 -5.81 12.44
C GLY A 5 6.68 -6.71 11.39
N TYR A 6 8.01 -6.69 11.30
CA TYR A 6 8.78 -7.70 10.53
C TYR A 6 8.87 -9.00 11.31
N PHE A 7 9.03 -10.11 10.59
CA PHE A 7 9.43 -11.35 11.22
C PHE A 7 10.97 -11.43 11.35
N THR A 8 11.42 -12.18 12.34
CA THR A 8 12.83 -12.51 12.52
C THR A 8 13.02 -13.97 12.13
N THR A 9 13.87 -14.24 11.15
CA THR A 9 14.25 -15.60 10.79
C THR A 9 15.54 -15.96 11.51
N VAL A 10 15.57 -17.09 12.18
CA VAL A 10 16.75 -17.65 12.83
C VAL A 10 17.30 -18.76 11.95
N TYR A 11 18.57 -18.66 11.61
CA TYR A 11 19.30 -19.64 10.84
C TYR A 11 20.24 -20.46 11.74
N ASN A 12 20.66 -21.63 11.27
CA ASN A 12 21.77 -22.35 11.88
C ASN A 12 23.08 -21.54 11.79
N ALA A 13 24.13 -22.01 12.49
CA ALA A 13 25.36 -21.24 12.65
C ALA A 13 26.10 -20.93 11.34
N ASP A 14 25.87 -21.69 10.28
CA ASP A 14 26.48 -21.49 8.95
C ASP A 14 25.54 -20.75 7.97
N GLY A 15 24.31 -20.39 8.40
CA GLY A 15 23.33 -19.67 7.59
C GLY A 15 22.65 -20.50 6.49
N SER A 16 22.90 -21.80 6.41
CA SER A 16 22.42 -22.67 5.32
C SER A 16 20.98 -23.15 5.52
N GLN A 17 20.49 -23.19 6.74
CA GLN A 17 19.18 -23.73 7.07
C GLN A 17 18.40 -22.77 7.97
N GLU A 18 17.17 -22.44 7.55
CA GLU A 18 16.21 -21.75 8.38
C GLU A 18 15.73 -22.67 9.50
N LEU A 19 15.94 -22.26 10.76
CA LEU A 19 15.57 -23.02 11.95
C LEU A 19 14.18 -22.64 12.46
N GLU A 20 13.90 -21.35 12.54
CA GLU A 20 12.63 -20.84 13.07
C GLU A 20 12.34 -19.42 12.58
N LYS A 21 11.06 -19.12 12.49
CA LYS A 21 10.55 -17.82 12.08
C LYS A 21 9.67 -17.22 13.19
N PHE A 22 10.18 -16.19 13.85
CA PHE A 22 9.41 -15.47 14.86
C PHE A 22 8.57 -14.39 14.17
N VAL A 23 7.28 -14.57 14.20
CA VAL A 23 6.29 -13.64 13.64
C VAL A 23 5.62 -12.91 14.79
N THR A 24 5.81 -11.60 14.88
CA THR A 24 4.96 -10.79 15.76
C THR A 24 3.54 -10.87 15.24
N SER A 25 2.55 -11.06 16.13
CA SER A 25 1.14 -11.21 15.76
C SER A 25 0.73 -10.13 14.74
N GLY A 26 0.37 -10.58 13.52
CA GLY A 26 -0.07 -9.72 12.41
C GLY A 26 1.02 -9.30 11.41
N SER A 27 2.27 -9.75 11.52
CA SER A 27 3.32 -9.37 10.57
C SER A 27 3.75 -10.52 9.66
N ASN A 28 3.17 -10.54 8.48
CA ASN A 28 3.59 -11.43 7.39
C ASN A 28 4.39 -10.63 6.34
N ARG A 29 5.20 -9.65 6.79
CA ARG A 29 5.92 -8.71 5.93
C ARG A 29 7.33 -9.16 5.66
N ILE A 30 7.69 -9.21 4.39
CA ILE A 30 9.07 -9.36 3.91
C ILE A 30 9.42 -8.04 3.24
N TYR A 31 10.39 -7.32 3.80
CA TYR A 31 10.80 -6.02 3.25
C TYR A 31 11.59 -6.21 1.95
N LYS A 32 11.30 -5.35 0.98
CA LYS A 32 12.04 -5.23 -0.27
C LYS A 32 12.41 -3.78 -0.51
N THR A 33 13.65 -3.53 -0.86
CA THR A 33 14.07 -2.20 -1.30
C THR A 33 13.44 -1.85 -2.65
N ILE A 34 13.34 -0.56 -2.95
CA ILE A 34 12.74 -0.11 -4.21
C ILE A 34 13.40 -0.72 -5.44
N ASN A 35 14.71 -0.94 -5.39
CA ASN A 35 15.49 -1.55 -6.47
C ASN A 35 15.23 -3.06 -6.67
N GLU A 36 14.65 -3.73 -5.67
CA GLU A 36 14.26 -5.15 -5.76
C GLU A 36 12.81 -5.32 -6.26
N ILE A 37 12.06 -4.22 -6.30
CA ILE A 37 10.66 -4.22 -6.76
C ILE A 37 10.63 -3.84 -8.24
N PRO A 38 10.02 -4.65 -9.13
CA PRO A 38 9.94 -4.33 -10.55
C PRO A 38 9.35 -2.94 -10.81
N GLU A 39 9.92 -2.21 -11.76
CA GLU A 39 9.44 -0.90 -12.18
C GLU A 39 7.96 -0.97 -12.64
N ASP A 40 7.60 -2.01 -13.39
CA ASP A 40 6.20 -2.28 -13.79
C ASP A 40 5.23 -2.31 -12.60
N LEU A 41 5.66 -2.84 -11.44
CA LEU A 41 4.82 -2.89 -10.25
C LEU A 41 4.74 -1.52 -9.58
N GLN A 42 5.84 -0.77 -9.54
CA GLN A 42 5.87 0.60 -9.04
C GLN A 42 4.94 1.49 -9.85
N ASP A 43 5.04 1.43 -11.17
CA ASP A 43 4.21 2.20 -12.10
C ASP A 43 2.73 1.82 -12.00
N ALA A 44 2.41 0.53 -11.84
CA ALA A 44 1.04 0.08 -11.66
C ALA A 44 0.42 0.64 -10.39
N PHE A 45 1.14 0.68 -9.26
CA PHE A 45 0.66 1.30 -8.03
C PHE A 45 0.45 2.80 -8.19
N VAL A 46 1.40 3.50 -8.79
CA VAL A 46 1.28 4.94 -9.04
C VAL A 46 0.11 5.24 -9.96
N ALA A 47 -0.06 4.48 -11.05
CA ALA A 47 -1.16 4.69 -11.99
C ALA A 47 -2.54 4.47 -11.37
N ILE A 48 -2.68 3.51 -10.47
CA ILE A 48 -3.97 3.15 -9.85
C ILE A 48 -4.31 4.06 -8.66
N GLU A 49 -3.32 4.34 -7.81
CA GLU A 49 -3.55 4.99 -6.52
C GLU A 49 -3.33 6.51 -6.56
N ASP A 50 -2.36 6.96 -7.36
CA ASP A 50 -1.90 8.35 -7.32
C ASP A 50 -1.14 8.74 -8.61
N GLU A 51 -1.86 8.85 -9.73
CA GLU A 51 -1.31 9.13 -11.06
C GLU A 51 -0.32 10.33 -11.11
N ARG A 52 -0.49 11.28 -10.20
CA ARG A 52 0.36 12.48 -10.09
C ARG A 52 1.34 12.44 -8.94
N PHE A 53 1.62 11.26 -8.39
CA PHE A 53 2.49 11.06 -7.23
C PHE A 53 3.79 11.85 -7.30
N TYR A 54 4.48 11.82 -8.44
CA TYR A 54 5.73 12.55 -8.64
C TYR A 54 5.59 14.05 -8.90
N LYS A 55 4.35 14.58 -8.95
CA LYS A 55 4.07 15.99 -9.31
C LYS A 55 3.58 16.84 -8.15
N HIS A 56 3.14 16.22 -7.06
CA HIS A 56 2.66 16.93 -5.87
C HIS A 56 3.55 16.66 -4.66
N ASN A 57 3.36 17.41 -3.58
CA ASN A 57 4.11 17.30 -2.33
C ASN A 57 3.20 16.75 -1.20
N GLY A 58 2.71 15.52 -1.34
CA GLY A 58 1.89 14.84 -0.34
C GLY A 58 0.39 15.06 -0.46
N ILE A 59 -0.05 16.14 -1.13
CA ILE A 59 -1.47 16.44 -1.38
C ILE A 59 -1.67 16.71 -2.87
N ASP A 60 -2.59 15.98 -3.49
CA ASP A 60 -3.00 16.22 -4.87
C ASP A 60 -4.25 17.12 -4.94
N LEU A 61 -4.04 18.42 -5.02
CA LEU A 61 -5.14 19.39 -5.12
C LEU A 61 -5.99 19.20 -6.38
N GLN A 62 -5.38 18.80 -7.50
CA GLN A 62 -6.12 18.55 -8.73
C GLN A 62 -6.99 17.30 -8.61
N GLY A 63 -6.51 16.25 -7.97
CA GLY A 63 -7.28 15.04 -7.66
C GLY A 63 -8.47 15.36 -6.74
N ILE A 64 -8.26 16.16 -5.70
CA ILE A 64 -9.33 16.60 -4.79
C ILE A 64 -10.41 17.40 -5.55
N LEU A 65 -10.01 18.33 -6.39
CA LEU A 65 -10.95 19.12 -7.19
C LEU A 65 -11.73 18.23 -8.18
N ARG A 66 -11.05 17.31 -8.86
CA ARG A 66 -11.68 16.36 -9.77
C ARG A 66 -12.71 15.48 -9.04
N ALA A 67 -12.30 14.83 -7.95
CA ALA A 67 -13.19 13.97 -7.16
C ALA A 67 -14.41 14.75 -6.61
N GLY A 68 -14.20 16.00 -6.18
CA GLY A 68 -15.29 16.89 -5.76
C GLY A 68 -16.26 17.22 -6.88
N LEU A 69 -15.78 17.52 -8.08
CA LEU A 69 -16.63 17.78 -9.25
C LEU A 69 -17.42 16.54 -9.68
N VAL A 70 -16.77 15.39 -9.73
CA VAL A 70 -17.44 14.11 -10.06
C VAL A 70 -18.50 13.80 -9.00
N GLY A 71 -18.16 13.90 -7.71
CA GLY A 71 -19.13 13.68 -6.63
C GLY A 71 -20.36 14.58 -6.72
N ILE A 72 -20.19 15.85 -7.04
CA ILE A 72 -21.32 16.80 -7.20
C ILE A 72 -22.16 16.48 -8.44
N THR A 73 -21.53 16.08 -9.55
CA THR A 73 -22.23 15.86 -10.82
C THR A 73 -22.87 14.49 -10.92
N SER A 74 -22.26 13.46 -10.37
CA SER A 74 -22.75 12.07 -10.41
C SER A 74 -23.52 11.66 -9.15
N GLY A 75 -23.40 12.41 -8.05
CA GLY A 75 -23.89 12.00 -6.73
C GLY A 75 -23.08 10.88 -6.08
N ASP A 76 -21.97 10.47 -6.72
CA ASP A 76 -21.09 9.42 -6.23
C ASP A 76 -19.75 10.01 -5.79
N PHE A 77 -19.50 9.98 -4.49
CA PHE A 77 -18.25 10.42 -3.85
C PHE A 77 -17.26 9.28 -3.63
N SER A 78 -17.35 8.20 -4.42
CA SER A 78 -16.48 7.03 -4.31
C SER A 78 -15.08 7.23 -4.89
N GLU A 79 -14.86 8.27 -5.70
CA GLU A 79 -13.53 8.56 -6.23
C GLU A 79 -12.53 8.87 -5.12
N GLY A 80 -11.47 8.06 -5.06
CA GLY A 80 -10.36 8.26 -4.13
C GLY A 80 -9.50 9.46 -4.53
N ALA A 81 -9.38 10.44 -3.63
CA ALA A 81 -8.49 11.58 -3.79
C ALA A 81 -7.30 11.53 -2.81
N SER A 82 -7.10 10.40 -2.14
CA SER A 82 -6.01 10.21 -1.17
C SER A 82 -4.73 9.82 -1.90
N THR A 83 -3.65 10.54 -1.65
CA THR A 83 -2.33 10.23 -2.22
C THR A 83 -1.70 8.99 -1.57
N ILE A 84 -0.70 8.40 -2.24
CA ILE A 84 0.14 7.32 -1.68
C ILE A 84 0.73 7.74 -0.33
N THR A 85 1.22 8.98 -0.22
CA THR A 85 1.78 9.53 1.02
C THR A 85 0.75 9.57 2.15
N GLN A 86 -0.48 10.01 1.87
CA GLN A 86 -1.57 10.02 2.86
C GLN A 86 -1.97 8.60 3.28
N GLN A 87 -2.01 7.64 2.33
CA GLN A 87 -2.31 6.26 2.63
C GLN A 87 -1.22 5.61 3.50
N LEU A 88 0.06 5.90 3.22
CA LEU A 88 1.18 5.45 4.05
C LEU A 88 1.03 5.93 5.49
N ILE A 89 0.70 7.21 5.69
CA ILE A 89 0.47 7.79 7.01
C ILE A 89 -0.74 7.13 7.68
N LYS A 90 -1.87 7.05 6.99
CA LYS A 90 -3.08 6.43 7.52
C LYS A 90 -2.80 5.03 8.06
N ASN A 91 -2.11 4.20 7.29
CA ASN A 91 -1.87 2.81 7.64
C ASN A 91 -0.87 2.62 8.80
N ASN A 92 0.06 3.56 8.99
CA ASN A 92 1.13 3.43 9.98
C ASN A 92 0.93 4.28 11.24
N VAL A 93 0.24 5.42 11.14
CA VAL A 93 0.03 6.36 12.25
C VAL A 93 -1.36 6.21 12.87
N PHE A 94 -2.35 5.84 12.06
CA PHE A 94 -3.74 5.69 12.49
C PHE A 94 -4.26 4.25 12.32
N PRO A 95 -3.65 3.23 12.96
CA PRO A 95 -4.00 1.82 12.71
C PRO A 95 -5.45 1.47 13.08
N ASN A 96 -6.08 2.27 13.92
CA ASN A 96 -7.46 2.06 14.39
C ASN A 96 -8.49 2.92 13.63
N PHE A 97 -8.14 3.49 12.47
CA PHE A 97 -9.05 4.36 11.70
C PHE A 97 -10.39 3.69 11.33
N SER A 98 -10.41 2.35 11.20
CA SER A 98 -11.63 1.58 10.94
C SER A 98 -12.61 1.53 12.12
N GLN A 99 -12.20 1.98 13.31
CA GLN A 99 -13.02 2.02 14.52
C GLN A 99 -13.58 3.41 14.81
N GLU A 100 -13.37 4.37 13.93
CA GLU A 100 -13.94 5.72 14.03
C GLU A 100 -15.48 5.65 14.05
N LYS A 101 -16.08 6.34 15.02
CA LYS A 101 -17.52 6.25 15.26
C LYS A 101 -18.30 7.43 14.73
N THR A 102 -17.61 8.55 14.48
CA THR A 102 -18.26 9.79 14.07
C THR A 102 -17.65 10.33 12.78
N PHE A 103 -18.45 11.08 12.03
CA PHE A 103 -17.96 11.83 10.86
C PHE A 103 -16.88 12.84 11.24
N LEU A 104 -16.99 13.46 12.42
CA LEU A 104 -16.01 14.43 12.89
C LEU A 104 -14.65 13.78 13.14
N ASP A 105 -14.59 12.57 13.70
CA ASP A 105 -13.34 11.82 13.91
C ASP A 105 -12.63 11.59 12.57
N SER A 106 -13.39 11.21 11.54
CA SER A 106 -12.85 10.98 10.19
C SER A 106 -12.35 12.27 9.54
N VAL A 107 -13.02 13.38 9.73
CA VAL A 107 -12.58 14.70 9.22
C VAL A 107 -11.31 15.15 9.93
N GLU A 108 -11.25 15.04 11.27
CA GLU A 108 -10.07 15.40 12.05
C GLU A 108 -8.86 14.57 11.61
N ARG A 109 -9.00 13.25 11.53
CA ARG A 109 -7.94 12.37 11.03
C ARG A 109 -7.51 12.78 9.62
N LYS A 110 -8.44 13.10 8.73
CA LYS A 110 -8.12 13.48 7.35
C LYS A 110 -7.30 14.77 7.26
N ILE A 111 -7.59 15.74 8.12
CA ILE A 111 -6.77 16.95 8.25
C ILE A 111 -5.38 16.62 8.77
N GLN A 112 -5.29 15.75 9.78
CA GLN A 112 -4.00 15.31 10.33
C GLN A 112 -3.17 14.54 9.27
N GLU A 113 -3.79 13.64 8.49
CA GLU A 113 -3.15 12.93 7.38
C GLU A 113 -2.53 13.90 6.37
N GLN A 114 -3.27 14.94 5.97
CA GLN A 114 -2.79 15.93 5.00
C GLN A 114 -1.60 16.72 5.55
N PHE A 115 -1.68 17.18 6.79
CA PHE A 115 -0.58 17.90 7.43
C PHE A 115 0.68 17.04 7.54
N LEU A 116 0.53 15.80 8.02
CA LEU A 116 1.63 14.85 8.14
C LEU A 116 2.21 14.45 6.77
N ALA A 117 1.38 14.40 5.71
CA ALA A 117 1.86 14.11 4.36
C ALA A 117 2.80 15.20 3.84
N LEU A 118 2.44 16.47 4.06
CA LEU A 118 3.31 17.60 3.71
C LEU A 118 4.64 17.57 4.48
N GLU A 119 4.61 17.21 5.76
CA GLU A 119 5.81 17.11 6.57
C GLU A 119 6.68 15.90 6.20
N LEU A 120 6.06 14.77 5.87
CA LEU A 120 6.78 13.55 5.47
C LEU A 120 7.56 13.77 4.16
N GLU A 121 6.95 14.43 3.19
CA GLU A 121 7.58 14.72 1.89
C GLU A 121 8.71 15.76 1.94
N LYS A 122 8.86 16.47 3.04
CA LYS A 122 10.07 17.27 3.30
C LYS A 122 11.25 16.45 3.80
N GLN A 123 11.00 15.26 4.34
CA GLN A 123 11.96 14.42 5.03
C GLN A 123 12.33 13.15 4.27
N MET A 124 11.50 12.71 3.34
CA MET A 124 11.67 11.48 2.57
C MET A 124 11.50 11.76 1.08
N SER A 125 12.29 11.10 0.26
CA SER A 125 12.13 11.13 -1.20
C SER A 125 10.87 10.39 -1.64
N LYS A 126 10.44 10.61 -2.89
CA LYS A 126 9.32 9.89 -3.49
C LYS A 126 9.56 8.38 -3.54
N GLU A 127 10.78 7.99 -3.85
CA GLU A 127 11.19 6.58 -3.89
C GLU A 127 11.11 5.94 -2.51
N GLU A 128 11.57 6.63 -1.46
CA GLU A 128 11.47 6.14 -0.08
C GLU A 128 10.01 6.03 0.39
N ILE A 129 9.16 6.97 0.02
CA ILE A 129 7.73 6.94 0.33
C ILE A 129 7.06 5.75 -0.37
N LEU A 130 7.31 5.57 -1.67
CA LEU A 130 6.76 4.47 -2.45
C LEU A 130 7.27 3.12 -1.93
N GLU A 131 8.56 2.99 -1.63
CA GLU A 131 9.13 1.80 -1.00
C GLU A 131 8.41 1.42 0.29
N ASN A 132 8.25 2.38 1.20
CA ASN A 132 7.56 2.14 2.47
C ASN A 132 6.08 1.81 2.26
N TYR A 133 5.41 2.45 1.31
CA TYR A 133 4.03 2.15 0.95
C TYR A 133 3.87 0.71 0.46
N MET A 134 4.67 0.30 -0.52
CA MET A 134 4.61 -1.03 -1.12
C MET A 134 4.97 -2.15 -0.12
N ASN A 135 5.76 -1.84 0.90
CA ASN A 135 6.07 -2.78 1.98
C ASN A 135 5.02 -2.84 3.09
N THR A 136 4.02 -1.96 3.10
CA THR A 136 3.03 -1.86 4.20
C THR A 136 1.59 -2.03 3.78
N ILE A 137 1.28 -1.86 2.50
CA ILE A 137 -0.08 -1.93 1.98
C ILE A 137 -0.72 -3.31 2.25
N ASN A 138 -2.00 -3.29 2.63
CA ASN A 138 -2.79 -4.51 2.78
C ASN A 138 -3.31 -4.95 1.41
N LEU A 139 -2.92 -6.15 1.01
CA LEU A 139 -3.24 -6.76 -0.28
C LEU A 139 -4.19 -7.98 -0.16
N GLY A 140 -5.04 -7.97 0.88
CA GLY A 140 -5.98 -9.07 1.11
C GLY A 140 -5.34 -10.29 1.76
N GLN A 141 -6.15 -11.30 2.14
CA GLN A 141 -5.69 -12.57 2.72
C GLN A 141 -4.67 -12.42 3.87
N ASN A 142 -4.80 -11.37 4.68
CA ASN A 142 -3.84 -11.03 5.72
C ASN A 142 -2.41 -10.82 5.19
N THR A 143 -2.29 -10.38 3.94
CA THR A 143 -1.02 -10.19 3.24
C THR A 143 -0.63 -8.72 3.28
N LEU A 144 0.48 -8.42 3.92
CA LEU A 144 1.01 -7.06 4.06
C LEU A 144 2.29 -6.92 3.23
N GLY A 145 2.27 -5.98 2.28
CA GLY A 145 3.37 -5.67 1.38
C GLY A 145 3.48 -6.60 0.16
N VAL A 146 4.14 -6.06 -0.87
CA VAL A 146 4.19 -6.67 -2.22
C VAL A 146 4.93 -8.00 -2.27
N GLN A 147 5.99 -8.20 -1.47
CA GLN A 147 6.70 -9.47 -1.45
C GLN A 147 5.84 -10.60 -0.90
N SER A 148 5.09 -10.30 0.19
CA SER A 148 4.18 -11.28 0.77
C SER A 148 3.04 -11.61 -0.21
N ALA A 149 2.54 -10.61 -0.96
CA ALA A 149 1.55 -10.80 -2.00
C ALA A 149 2.08 -11.65 -3.17
N ALA A 150 3.28 -11.37 -3.67
CA ALA A 150 3.93 -12.15 -4.71
C ALA A 150 4.07 -13.63 -4.32
N LYS A 151 4.49 -13.89 -3.09
CA LYS A 151 4.56 -15.25 -2.55
C LYS A 151 3.19 -15.89 -2.41
N ARG A 152 2.21 -15.16 -1.87
CA ARG A 152 0.86 -15.68 -1.61
C ARG A 152 0.10 -16.04 -2.89
N TYR A 153 0.12 -15.15 -3.87
CA TYR A 153 -0.73 -15.26 -5.05
C TYR A 153 -0.06 -15.97 -6.22
N PHE A 154 1.27 -15.88 -6.32
CA PHE A 154 2.01 -16.40 -7.47
C PHE A 154 3.14 -17.36 -7.09
N ASN A 155 3.44 -17.53 -5.80
CA ASN A 155 4.56 -18.32 -5.28
C ASN A 155 5.92 -17.91 -5.87
N LYS A 156 6.08 -16.59 -6.14
CA LYS A 156 7.28 -16.00 -6.72
C LYS A 156 7.94 -15.00 -5.77
N ASP A 157 9.21 -14.68 -6.01
CA ASP A 157 9.78 -13.44 -5.52
C ASP A 157 9.17 -12.25 -6.27
N VAL A 158 9.05 -11.09 -5.62
CA VAL A 158 8.46 -9.90 -6.25
C VAL A 158 9.23 -9.50 -7.49
N SER A 159 10.55 -9.70 -7.52
CA SER A 159 11.41 -9.41 -8.67
C SER A 159 11.16 -10.31 -9.90
N GLU A 160 10.44 -11.42 -9.72
CA GLU A 160 10.13 -12.39 -10.78
C GLU A 160 8.71 -12.21 -11.37
N LEU A 161 8.00 -11.18 -10.93
CA LEU A 161 6.63 -10.94 -11.40
C LEU A 161 6.63 -10.46 -12.85
N SER A 162 5.71 -11.00 -13.64
CA SER A 162 5.40 -10.49 -14.98
C SER A 162 4.53 -9.23 -14.88
N LEU A 163 4.45 -8.43 -15.95
CA LEU A 163 3.60 -7.24 -16.03
C LEU A 163 2.14 -7.53 -15.65
N SER A 164 1.59 -8.65 -16.12
CA SER A 164 0.21 -9.04 -15.78
C SER A 164 0.04 -9.36 -14.28
N GLU A 165 1.03 -9.99 -13.67
CA GLU A 165 1.01 -10.26 -12.22
C GLU A 165 1.17 -8.97 -11.41
N CYS A 166 1.99 -8.03 -11.87
CA CYS A 166 2.11 -6.70 -11.29
C CYS A 166 0.78 -5.95 -11.30
N THR A 167 0.07 -5.94 -12.42
CA THR A 167 -1.24 -5.29 -12.54
C THR A 167 -2.31 -5.94 -11.67
N VAL A 168 -2.29 -7.26 -11.52
CA VAL A 168 -3.18 -7.97 -10.59
C VAL A 168 -2.93 -7.55 -9.14
N ILE A 169 -1.66 -7.54 -8.69
CA ILE A 169 -1.32 -7.12 -7.32
C ILE A 169 -1.76 -5.67 -7.07
N ALA A 170 -1.44 -4.76 -7.98
CA ALA A 170 -1.84 -3.36 -7.85
C ALA A 170 -3.37 -3.21 -7.83
N GLY A 171 -4.09 -3.95 -8.66
CA GLY A 171 -5.56 -3.93 -8.71
C GLY A 171 -6.25 -4.36 -7.41
N ILE A 172 -5.60 -5.20 -6.59
CA ILE A 172 -6.17 -5.63 -5.29
C ILE A 172 -6.43 -4.44 -4.37
N THR A 173 -5.61 -3.40 -4.42
CA THR A 173 -5.73 -2.22 -3.54
C THR A 173 -7.07 -1.52 -3.65
N GLN A 174 -7.68 -1.52 -4.83
CA GLN A 174 -8.97 -0.87 -5.07
C GLN A 174 -10.11 -1.50 -4.25
N ASN A 175 -10.07 -2.80 -4.07
CA ASN A 175 -10.99 -3.50 -3.18
C ASN A 175 -10.41 -4.88 -2.82
N PRO A 176 -9.65 -5.02 -1.73
CA PRO A 176 -8.95 -6.25 -1.36
C PRO A 176 -9.87 -7.46 -1.18
N THR A 177 -11.14 -7.24 -0.81
CA THR A 177 -12.12 -8.33 -0.68
C THR A 177 -12.67 -8.77 -2.03
N ARG A 178 -12.93 -7.82 -2.93
CA ARG A 178 -13.55 -8.08 -4.22
C ARG A 178 -12.57 -8.61 -5.26
N TYR A 179 -11.34 -8.10 -5.25
CA TYR A 179 -10.29 -8.44 -6.22
C TYR A 179 -9.27 -9.43 -5.68
N ASP A 180 -9.59 -10.10 -4.58
CA ASP A 180 -8.81 -11.20 -4.03
C ASP A 180 -8.71 -12.35 -5.06
N PRO A 181 -7.49 -12.67 -5.56
CA PRO A 181 -7.32 -13.68 -6.60
C PRO A 181 -7.64 -15.11 -6.15
N VAL A 182 -7.65 -15.36 -4.83
CA VAL A 182 -7.92 -16.68 -4.26
C VAL A 182 -9.43 -16.92 -4.19
N ASN A 183 -10.17 -15.94 -3.67
CA ASN A 183 -11.62 -16.07 -3.49
C ASN A 183 -12.42 -15.71 -4.75
N ASN A 184 -11.84 -14.95 -5.66
CA ASN A 184 -12.50 -14.47 -6.90
C ASN A 184 -11.60 -14.70 -8.13
N PRO A 185 -11.26 -15.95 -8.49
CA PRO A 185 -10.33 -16.25 -9.58
C PRO A 185 -10.78 -15.73 -10.94
N ASP A 186 -12.08 -15.64 -11.18
CA ASP A 186 -12.68 -15.17 -12.45
C ASP A 186 -12.52 -13.66 -12.67
N ARG A 187 -12.07 -12.91 -11.67
CA ARG A 187 -11.87 -11.45 -11.74
C ARG A 187 -10.42 -11.02 -11.99
N LYS A 188 -9.57 -11.99 -12.36
CA LYS A 188 -8.16 -11.73 -12.72
C LYS A 188 -7.98 -11.15 -14.13
N SER A 189 -9.00 -11.22 -14.93
CA SER A 189 -9.00 -10.76 -16.33
C SER A 189 -9.51 -9.34 -16.48
#